data_703c9a8a6572466c987aec6508df31b6
#
_entry.id   703c9a8a6572466c987aec6508df31b6
#
_cell.length_a   1.000
_cell.length_b   1.000
_cell.length_c   1.000
_cell.angle_alpha   90.00
_cell.angle_beta   90.00
_cell.angle_gamma   90.00
#
_symmetry.space_group_name_H-M   'P 1'
#
loop_
_entity.id
_entity.type
_entity.pdbx_description
1 polymer ?
#
loop_
_entity_poly.entity_id
_entity_poly.type
_entity_poly.pdbx_seq_one_letter_code
_entity_poly.pdbx_strand_id
1 'polypeptide(L)'
;MNPVLLSIILIPILEIYLFIKIGSQIGAFNTILLIFVTAIIGIYYAKYEGLNTIRSGFTQIIKNQTPAYEIISGAAITFAAILLILPGFATDFLGFLLIFPITRKLIFGNFSKKFKKEEHKKNNFIDGEFEDIEDNDDRKI
;
A
#
# COMPACT_ATOMS: atom_id res chain seq x y z
N MET A 1 -0.84 10.57 -25.77
CA MET A 1 -1.41 11.26 -24.59
C MET A 1 -0.94 10.52 -23.35
N ASN A 2 -0.54 11.24 -22.32
CA ASN A 2 -0.07 10.62 -21.09
C ASN A 2 -1.26 9.98 -20.35
N PRO A 3 -1.25 8.64 -20.07
CA PRO A 3 -2.40 7.95 -19.47
C PRO A 3 -2.77 8.53 -18.08
N VAL A 4 -1.80 9.09 -17.36
CA VAL A 4 -2.03 9.75 -16.07
C VAL A 4 -2.88 11.01 -16.25
N LEU A 5 -2.57 11.84 -17.24
CA LEU A 5 -3.31 13.07 -17.51
C LEU A 5 -4.74 12.76 -17.96
N LEU A 6 -4.91 11.70 -18.76
CA LEU A 6 -6.23 11.23 -19.15
C LEU A 6 -7.07 10.79 -17.93
N SER A 7 -6.45 10.05 -16.99
CA SER A 7 -7.14 9.59 -15.79
C SER A 7 -7.56 10.75 -14.88
N ILE A 8 -6.71 11.77 -14.71
CA ILE A 8 -7.01 12.96 -13.90
C ILE A 8 -8.26 13.70 -14.43
N ILE A 9 -8.47 13.71 -15.75
CA ILE A 9 -9.64 14.35 -16.35
C ILE A 9 -10.84 13.40 -16.34
N LEU A 10 -10.63 12.12 -16.62
CA LEU A 10 -11.70 11.13 -16.78
C LEU A 10 -12.42 10.82 -15.46
N ILE A 11 -11.66 10.73 -14.35
CA ILE A 11 -12.22 10.40 -13.03
C ILE A 11 -13.27 11.43 -12.60
N PRO A 12 -13.02 12.75 -12.57
CA PRO A 12 -14.05 13.73 -12.22
C PRO A 12 -15.26 13.73 -13.14
N ILE A 13 -15.06 13.49 -14.43
CA ILE A 13 -16.18 13.39 -15.38
C ILE A 13 -17.06 12.18 -15.06
N LEU A 14 -16.44 11.03 -14.76
CA LEU A 14 -17.14 9.82 -14.36
C LEU A 14 -17.89 10.03 -13.04
N GLU A 15 -17.29 10.71 -12.07
CA GLU A 15 -17.92 11.05 -10.79
C GLU A 15 -19.18 11.89 -11.00
N ILE A 16 -19.09 12.97 -11.77
CA ILE A 16 -20.25 13.83 -12.07
C ILE A 16 -21.34 13.02 -12.76
N TYR A 17 -20.98 12.17 -13.72
CA TYR A 17 -21.94 11.30 -14.40
C TYR A 17 -22.65 10.35 -13.43
N LEU A 18 -21.89 9.71 -12.51
CA LEU A 18 -22.45 8.82 -11.51
C LEU A 18 -23.35 9.57 -10.52
N PHE A 19 -22.95 10.77 -10.08
CA PHE A 19 -23.78 11.62 -9.23
C PHE A 19 -25.13 11.94 -9.86
N ILE A 20 -25.12 12.31 -11.14
CA ILE A 20 -26.36 12.62 -11.86
C ILE A 20 -27.20 11.34 -12.01
N LYS A 21 -26.59 10.24 -12.44
CA LYS A 21 -27.32 9.01 -12.77
C LYS A 21 -27.85 8.30 -11.52
N ILE A 22 -27.04 8.11 -10.50
CA ILE A 22 -27.43 7.44 -9.25
C ILE A 22 -28.26 8.39 -8.40
N GLY A 23 -27.83 9.65 -8.26
CA GLY A 23 -28.53 10.64 -7.46
C GLY A 23 -29.95 10.93 -7.95
N SER A 24 -30.20 10.89 -9.29
CA SER A 24 -31.55 11.01 -9.83
C SER A 24 -32.47 9.84 -9.47
N GLN A 25 -31.91 8.65 -9.22
CA GLN A 25 -32.68 7.46 -8.85
C GLN A 25 -32.99 7.39 -7.35
N ILE A 26 -32.00 7.70 -6.50
CA ILE A 26 -32.13 7.59 -5.04
C ILE A 26 -32.55 8.88 -4.36
N GLY A 27 -32.48 10.01 -5.07
CA GLY A 27 -32.81 11.35 -4.57
C GLY A 27 -31.64 12.04 -3.89
N ALA A 28 -31.68 13.37 -3.86
CA ALA A 28 -30.57 14.20 -3.36
C ALA A 28 -30.26 13.92 -1.88
N PHE A 29 -31.29 13.77 -1.03
CA PHE A 29 -31.10 13.51 0.39
C PHE A 29 -30.36 12.19 0.65
N ASN A 30 -30.78 11.12 0.00
CA ASN A 30 -30.13 9.80 0.15
C ASN A 30 -28.70 9.81 -0.41
N THR A 31 -28.45 10.56 -1.48
CA THR A 31 -27.11 10.73 -2.05
C THR A 31 -26.19 11.41 -1.05
N ILE A 32 -26.62 12.52 -0.43
CA ILE A 32 -25.84 13.23 0.58
C ILE A 32 -25.60 12.33 1.81
N LEU A 33 -26.64 11.64 2.28
CA LEU A 33 -26.52 10.73 3.41
C LEU A 33 -25.52 9.61 3.13
N LEU A 34 -25.57 9.04 1.93
CA LEU A 34 -24.65 7.98 1.50
C LEU A 34 -23.20 8.47 1.49
N ILE A 35 -22.94 9.67 0.97
CA ILE A 35 -21.60 10.29 0.99
C ILE A 35 -21.08 10.44 2.42
N PHE A 36 -21.89 10.93 3.35
CA PHE A 36 -21.48 11.06 4.75
C PHE A 36 -21.19 9.71 5.40
N VAL A 37 -22.04 8.72 5.16
CA VAL A 37 -21.88 7.37 5.71
C VAL A 37 -20.60 6.71 5.16
N THR A 38 -20.35 6.79 3.86
CA THR A 38 -19.14 6.21 3.25
C THR A 38 -17.87 6.90 3.77
N ALA A 39 -17.88 8.23 3.89
CA ALA A 39 -16.76 8.99 4.42
C ALA A 39 -16.44 8.61 5.88
N ILE A 40 -17.45 8.52 6.75
CA ILE A 40 -17.27 8.16 8.17
C ILE A 40 -16.72 6.72 8.27
N ILE A 41 -17.34 5.78 7.58
CA ILE A 41 -16.91 4.38 7.58
C ILE A 41 -15.49 4.27 7.02
N GLY A 42 -15.21 4.94 5.91
CA GLY A 42 -13.90 4.92 5.27
C GLY A 42 -12.80 5.45 6.16
N ILE A 43 -13.00 6.60 6.81
CA ILE A 43 -12.02 7.19 7.73
C ILE A 43 -11.78 6.25 8.93
N TYR A 44 -12.84 5.66 9.48
CA TYR A 44 -12.73 4.73 10.60
C TYR A 44 -11.89 3.49 10.23
N TYR A 45 -12.18 2.87 9.08
CA TYR A 45 -11.44 1.72 8.59
C TYR A 45 -10.01 2.07 8.19
N ALA A 46 -9.79 3.23 7.56
CA ALA A 46 -8.45 3.70 7.21
C ALA A 46 -7.58 3.87 8.44
N LYS A 47 -8.12 4.46 9.52
CA LYS A 47 -7.43 4.61 10.80
C LYS A 47 -7.10 3.24 11.42
N TYR A 48 -8.05 2.33 11.46
CA TYR A 48 -7.88 0.99 12.03
C TYR A 48 -6.81 0.19 11.27
N GLU A 49 -6.93 0.09 9.95
CA GLU A 49 -5.98 -0.64 9.11
C GLU A 49 -4.61 0.04 9.05
N GLY A 50 -4.56 1.37 9.06
CA GLY A 50 -3.32 2.12 9.12
C GLY A 50 -2.52 1.80 10.38
N LEU A 51 -3.17 1.79 11.56
CA LEU A 51 -2.53 1.41 12.82
C LEU A 51 -2.04 -0.04 12.81
N ASN A 52 -2.82 -0.97 12.27
CA ASN A 52 -2.42 -2.37 12.15
C ASN A 52 -1.20 -2.52 11.25
N THR A 53 -1.17 -1.81 10.13
CA THR A 53 -0.06 -1.82 9.17
C THR A 53 1.23 -1.28 9.80
N ILE A 54 1.13 -0.18 10.55
CA ILE A 54 2.28 0.39 11.26
C ILE A 54 2.82 -0.61 12.31
N ARG A 55 1.95 -1.20 13.12
CA ARG A 55 2.35 -2.21 14.14
C ARG A 55 3.03 -3.41 13.51
N SER A 56 2.48 -3.91 12.40
CA SER A 56 3.08 -5.03 11.65
C SER A 56 4.46 -4.65 11.11
N GLY A 57 4.63 -3.45 10.57
CA GLY A 57 5.91 -2.93 10.10
C GLY A 57 6.96 -2.87 11.21
N PHE A 58 6.62 -2.31 12.36
CA PHE A 58 7.52 -2.29 13.52
C PHE A 58 7.94 -3.69 13.98
N THR A 59 7.00 -4.63 14.03
CA THR A 59 7.29 -6.02 14.41
C THR A 59 8.28 -6.68 13.46
N GLN A 60 8.21 -6.39 12.16
CA GLN A 60 9.13 -6.92 11.16
C GLN A 60 10.53 -6.30 11.29
N ILE A 61 10.62 -5.01 11.55
CA ILE A 61 11.90 -4.32 11.79
C ILE A 61 12.61 -4.93 13.00
N ILE A 62 11.89 -5.18 14.10
CA ILE A 62 12.47 -5.82 15.30
C ILE A 62 13.00 -7.22 14.99
N LYS A 63 12.37 -7.93 14.04
CA LYS A 63 12.80 -9.26 13.59
C LYS A 63 13.89 -9.22 12.50
N ASN A 64 14.52 -8.09 12.26
CA ASN A 64 15.47 -7.86 11.16
C ASN A 64 14.92 -8.25 9.78
N GLN A 65 13.61 -8.04 9.55
CA GLN A 65 12.96 -8.25 8.27
C GLN A 65 12.58 -6.91 7.67
N THR A 66 12.67 -6.80 6.35
CA THR A 66 12.22 -5.59 5.65
C THR A 66 10.70 -5.57 5.52
N PRO A 67 10.03 -4.52 6.04
CA PRO A 67 8.58 -4.37 5.99
C PRO A 67 8.10 -3.82 4.63
N ALA A 68 8.58 -4.39 3.51
CA ALA A 68 8.26 -3.87 2.17
C ALA A 68 6.76 -3.86 1.87
N TYR A 69 6.04 -4.91 2.28
CA TYR A 69 4.59 -4.98 2.11
C TYR A 69 3.87 -3.92 2.95
N GLU A 70 4.31 -3.70 4.18
CA GLU A 70 3.71 -2.75 5.12
C GLU A 70 3.89 -1.31 4.65
N ILE A 71 5.04 -0.98 4.06
CA ILE A 71 5.30 0.35 3.48
C ILE A 71 4.34 0.61 2.31
N ILE A 72 4.23 -0.33 1.37
CA ILE A 72 3.33 -0.21 0.23
C ILE A 72 1.87 -0.19 0.70
N SER A 73 1.52 -1.04 1.65
CA SER A 73 0.19 -1.10 2.25
C SER A 73 -0.19 0.20 2.96
N GLY A 74 0.75 0.80 3.71
CA GLY A 74 0.56 2.08 4.37
C GLY A 74 0.32 3.22 3.38
N ALA A 75 1.08 3.28 2.30
CA ALA A 75 0.88 4.24 1.22
C ALA A 75 -0.50 4.06 0.56
N ALA A 76 -0.92 2.81 0.30
CA ALA A 76 -2.23 2.50 -0.27
C ALA A 76 -3.39 2.92 0.66
N ILE A 77 -3.27 2.69 1.97
CA ILE A 77 -4.27 3.12 2.96
C ILE A 77 -4.38 4.65 3.01
N THR A 78 -3.25 5.34 2.99
CA THR A 78 -3.22 6.80 2.98
C THR A 78 -3.90 7.35 1.72
N PHE A 79 -3.59 6.78 0.57
CA PHE A 79 -4.24 7.14 -0.68
C PHE A 79 -5.74 6.85 -0.67
N ALA A 80 -6.14 5.69 -0.15
CA ALA A 80 -7.54 5.33 0.03
C ALA A 80 -8.29 6.31 0.95
N ALA A 81 -7.66 6.74 2.06
CA ALA A 81 -8.23 7.73 2.96
C ALA A 81 -8.47 9.08 2.26
N ILE A 82 -7.54 9.51 1.41
CA ILE A 82 -7.70 10.73 0.61
C ILE A 82 -8.88 10.58 -0.36
N LEU A 83 -8.99 9.43 -1.05
CA LEU A 83 -10.11 9.15 -1.97
C LEU A 83 -11.47 9.21 -1.25
N LEU A 84 -11.56 8.65 -0.03
CA LEU A 84 -12.80 8.60 0.75
C LEU A 84 -13.17 9.95 1.41
N ILE A 85 -12.22 10.87 1.55
CA ILE A 85 -12.49 12.24 2.00
C ILE A 85 -13.07 13.07 0.86
N LEU A 86 -12.65 12.80 -0.39
CA LEU A 86 -13.21 13.44 -1.58
C LEU A 86 -14.50 12.72 -1.96
N PRO A 87 -15.68 13.36 -1.78
CA PRO A 87 -16.95 12.66 -1.99
C PRO A 87 -17.13 12.27 -3.45
N GLY A 88 -17.27 10.96 -3.68
CA GLY A 88 -17.52 10.42 -5.03
C GLY A 88 -18.01 8.98 -4.97
N PHE A 89 -18.70 8.50 -5.99
CA PHE A 89 -19.16 7.11 -6.05
C PHE A 89 -18.04 6.16 -6.49
N ALA A 90 -17.32 6.51 -7.57
CA ALA A 90 -16.24 5.67 -8.07
C ALA A 90 -14.99 5.78 -7.17
N THR A 91 -14.67 6.99 -6.70
CA THR A 91 -13.55 7.19 -5.76
C THR A 91 -13.78 6.52 -4.43
N ASP A 92 -15.00 6.53 -3.88
CA ASP A 92 -15.36 5.81 -2.66
C ASP A 92 -15.20 4.31 -2.85
N PHE A 93 -15.69 3.75 -3.96
CA PHE A 93 -15.51 2.35 -4.28
C PHE A 93 -14.03 1.95 -4.38
N LEU A 94 -13.22 2.74 -5.08
CA LEU A 94 -11.77 2.52 -5.18
C LEU A 94 -11.08 2.64 -3.82
N GLY A 95 -11.47 3.62 -3.01
CA GLY A 95 -10.97 3.81 -1.65
C GLY A 95 -11.26 2.60 -0.77
N PHE A 96 -12.49 2.10 -0.76
CA PHE A 96 -12.85 0.88 -0.03
C PHE A 96 -12.04 -0.33 -0.50
N LEU A 97 -11.87 -0.50 -1.81
CA LEU A 97 -11.10 -1.60 -2.38
C LEU A 97 -9.64 -1.57 -1.90
N LEU A 98 -9.05 -0.39 -1.72
CA LEU A 98 -7.69 -0.23 -1.22
C LEU A 98 -7.58 -0.38 0.30
N ILE A 99 -8.63 -0.08 1.07
CA ILE A 99 -8.61 -0.24 2.54
C ILE A 99 -8.64 -1.72 2.93
N PHE A 100 -9.40 -2.56 2.23
CA PHE A 100 -9.52 -3.96 2.61
C PHE A 100 -8.19 -4.71 2.46
N PRO A 101 -7.74 -5.43 3.54
CA PRO A 101 -6.44 -6.12 3.51
C PRO A 101 -6.40 -7.26 2.50
N ILE A 102 -7.54 -7.87 2.18
CA ILE A 102 -7.64 -8.96 1.20
C ILE A 102 -7.32 -8.45 -0.20
N THR A 103 -7.93 -7.34 -0.61
CA THR A 103 -7.70 -6.73 -1.93
C THR A 103 -6.30 -6.18 -2.06
N ARG A 104 -5.75 -5.57 -1.00
CA ARG A 104 -4.34 -5.14 -0.96
C ARG A 104 -3.38 -6.31 -1.15
N LYS A 105 -3.60 -7.44 -0.47
CA LYS A 105 -2.78 -8.64 -0.64
C LYS A 105 -2.84 -9.19 -2.06
N LEU A 106 -4.00 -9.14 -2.71
CA LEU A 106 -4.15 -9.56 -4.11
C LEU A 106 -3.40 -8.63 -5.08
N ILE A 107 -3.51 -7.31 -4.87
CA ILE A 107 -2.90 -6.31 -5.74
C ILE A 107 -1.38 -6.22 -5.50
N PHE A 108 -0.96 -6.12 -4.24
CA PHE A 108 0.43 -5.84 -3.88
C PHE A 108 1.23 -7.07 -3.43
N GLY A 109 0.59 -8.21 -3.17
CA GLY A 109 1.27 -9.42 -2.68
C GLY A 109 2.31 -9.98 -3.66
N ASN A 110 2.07 -9.85 -4.95
CA ASN A 110 3.04 -10.25 -5.98
C ASN A 110 4.21 -9.25 -6.08
N PHE A 111 3.96 -7.99 -5.81
CA PHE A 111 4.97 -6.94 -5.81
C PHE A 111 5.95 -7.12 -4.63
N SER A 112 5.42 -7.40 -3.45
CA SER A 112 6.22 -7.67 -2.24
C SER A 112 7.12 -8.91 -2.37
N LYS A 113 6.67 -9.96 -3.07
CA LYS A 113 7.49 -11.16 -3.34
C LYS A 113 8.70 -10.83 -4.21
N LYS A 114 8.59 -9.89 -5.14
CA LYS A 114 9.67 -9.47 -6.02
C LYS A 114 10.77 -8.74 -5.23
N PHE A 115 10.40 -7.86 -4.31
CA PHE A 115 11.36 -7.17 -3.43
C PHE A 115 12.10 -8.13 -2.49
N LYS A 116 11.41 -9.09 -1.86
CA LYS A 116 12.06 -10.12 -1.03
C LYS A 116 13.06 -10.98 -1.82
N LYS A 117 12.78 -11.26 -3.10
CA LYS A 117 13.67 -12.06 -3.93
C LYS A 117 14.94 -11.31 -4.35
N GLU A 118 14.89 -9.99 -4.48
CA GLU A 118 16.06 -9.16 -4.77
C GLU A 118 16.97 -8.99 -3.53
N GLU A 119 16.41 -8.94 -2.34
CA GLU A 119 17.18 -8.89 -1.09
C GLU A 119 17.96 -10.17 -0.80
N HIS A 120 17.33 -11.34 -0.98
CA HIS A 120 18.04 -12.61 -0.86
C HIS A 120 19.17 -12.78 -1.89
N LYS A 121 19.08 -12.12 -3.05
CA LYS A 121 20.19 -12.11 -4.01
C LYS A 121 21.33 -11.16 -3.62
N LYS A 122 21.04 -10.09 -2.88
CA LYS A 122 22.05 -9.14 -2.40
C LYS A 122 22.77 -9.62 -1.15
N ASN A 123 22.15 -10.46 -0.33
CA ASN A 123 22.75 -11.02 0.89
C ASN A 123 23.55 -12.31 0.66
N ASN A 124 23.67 -12.78 -0.58
CA ASN A 124 24.71 -13.73 -0.95
C ASN A 124 26.04 -13.01 -1.12
N PHE A 125 26.49 -12.28 -0.09
CA PHE A 125 27.92 -12.01 0.08
C PHE A 125 28.57 -13.36 0.41
N ILE A 126 29.47 -13.75 -0.44
CA ILE A 126 30.42 -14.84 -0.23
C ILE A 126 31.09 -14.53 1.11
N ASP A 127 30.85 -15.37 2.13
CA ASP A 127 31.73 -15.43 3.29
C ASP A 127 33.12 -15.72 2.74
N GLY A 128 33.96 -14.68 2.70
CA GLY A 128 35.36 -14.84 2.40
C GLY A 128 35.95 -15.68 3.51
N GLU A 129 36.30 -16.92 3.23
CA GLU A 129 37.18 -17.71 4.06
C GLU A 129 38.49 -16.91 4.22
N PHE A 130 38.68 -16.32 5.37
CA PHE A 130 39.99 -15.84 5.78
C PHE A 130 40.81 -17.07 6.09
N GLU A 131 41.63 -17.48 5.15
CA GLU A 131 42.72 -18.43 5.41
C GLU A 131 43.79 -17.64 6.19
N ASP A 132 43.88 -17.90 7.52
CA ASP A 132 44.98 -17.42 8.33
C ASP A 132 46.24 -18.09 7.79
N ILE A 133 47.08 -17.31 7.10
CA ILE A 133 48.43 -17.70 6.73
C ILE A 133 49.22 -17.69 8.03
N GLU A 134 49.41 -18.86 8.67
CA GLU A 134 50.40 -19.07 9.70
C GLU A 134 51.78 -18.74 9.11
N ASP A 135 52.32 -17.63 9.54
CA ASP A 135 53.66 -17.19 9.22
C ASP A 135 54.64 -18.08 10.01
N ASN A 136 55.04 -19.18 9.37
CA ASN A 136 56.01 -20.15 9.93
C ASN A 136 57.42 -19.57 9.80
N ASP A 137 57.82 -18.67 10.74
CA ASP A 137 59.14 -18.11 10.82
C ASP A 137 60.09 -19.08 11.57
N ASP A 138 60.45 -20.19 10.91
CA ASP A 138 61.50 -21.06 11.31
C ASP A 138 62.88 -20.43 10.96
N ARG A 139 63.31 -19.43 11.70
CA ARG A 139 64.72 -19.03 11.75
C ARG A 139 65.42 -19.78 12.85
N LYS A 140 65.98 -20.93 12.50
CA LYS A 140 67.08 -21.52 13.23
C LYS A 140 68.40 -20.78 12.93
N ILE A 141 69.00 -20.25 13.97
CA ILE A 141 70.44 -20.04 14.08
C ILE A 141 70.92 -20.80 15.32
#